data_7a3e654650c935f69108d706fa8352ac
#
_entry.id   7a3e654650c935f69108d706fa8352ac
#
_cell.length_a   1.000
_cell.length_b   1.000
_cell.length_c   1.000
_cell.angle_alpha   90.00
_cell.angle_beta   90.00
_cell.angle_gamma   90.00
#
_symmetry.space_group_name_H-M   'P 1'
#
loop_
_entity.id
_entity.type
_entity.pdbx_description
1 polymer ?
#
loop_
_entity_poly.entity_id
_entity_poly.type
_entity_poly.pdbx_seq_one_letter_code
_entity_poly.pdbx_strand_id
1 'polypeptide(L)'
;MKYLFVTLMWNARAEMPGPGDIFAVCCQSYSPNGMTRYGRYTHLDDMSALTQWTKDAVYHNITVLETAKPRKEILNTIAETFPAYDVLVLWSRKEYELFRQAMHDCGHRLCTAKVVLLEELLGAVVRPRKRGRVPFK
;
A
#
# COMPACT_ATOMS: atom_id res chain seq x y z
N MET A 1 2.51 -19.75 10.77
CA MET A 1 1.62 -18.85 10.04
C MET A 1 2.44 -17.73 9.41
N LYS A 2 2.13 -17.37 8.19
CA LYS A 2 2.87 -16.35 7.46
C LYS A 2 2.00 -15.11 7.25
N TYR A 3 2.53 -13.95 7.64
CA TYR A 3 1.84 -12.67 7.52
C TYR A 3 2.50 -11.83 6.43
N LEU A 4 1.72 -11.14 5.66
CA LEU A 4 2.22 -10.14 4.71
C LEU A 4 1.62 -8.79 5.07
N PHE A 5 2.49 -7.83 5.41
CA PHE A 5 2.10 -6.45 5.68
C PHE A 5 2.37 -5.64 4.43
N VAL A 6 1.38 -4.89 4.00
CA VAL A 6 1.49 -4.05 2.81
C VAL A 6 1.20 -2.61 3.19
N THR A 7 2.08 -1.71 2.76
CA THR A 7 1.90 -0.28 2.93
C THR A 7 2.02 0.38 1.58
N LEU A 8 1.05 1.22 1.25
CA LEU A 8 1.05 1.98 0.01
C LEU A 8 1.10 3.46 0.30
N MET A 9 1.71 4.20 -0.62
CA MET A 9 1.59 5.65 -0.67
C MET A 9 1.03 6.01 -2.03
N TRP A 10 0.08 6.92 -2.08
CA TRP A 10 -0.52 7.33 -3.34
C TRP A 10 -0.72 8.84 -3.38
N ASN A 11 -0.70 9.37 -4.61
CA ASN A 11 -0.91 10.79 -4.86
C ASN A 11 -2.41 11.06 -4.81
N ALA A 12 -2.88 11.61 -3.71
CA ALA A 12 -4.31 11.79 -3.46
C ALA A 12 -4.85 13.05 -4.18
N ARG A 13 -4.66 13.10 -5.50
CA ARG A 13 -5.16 14.20 -6.31
C ARG A 13 -6.65 14.14 -6.58
N ALA A 14 -7.28 13.04 -6.22
CA ALA A 14 -8.71 12.84 -6.39
C ALA A 14 -9.23 12.04 -5.21
N GLU A 15 -10.54 12.12 -5.03
CA GLU A 15 -11.21 11.42 -3.93
C GLU A 15 -11.07 9.91 -4.04
N MET A 16 -11.12 9.41 -5.27
CA MET A 16 -10.99 7.98 -5.55
C MET A 16 -9.71 7.74 -6.30
N PRO A 17 -8.61 7.46 -5.60
CA PRO A 17 -7.36 7.18 -6.29
C PRO A 17 -7.43 5.86 -7.04
N GLY A 18 -6.72 5.78 -8.16
CA GLY A 18 -6.55 4.55 -8.91
C GLY A 18 -5.14 4.01 -8.77
N PRO A 19 -4.87 2.83 -9.33
CA PRO A 19 -3.53 2.25 -9.27
C PRO A 19 -2.44 3.16 -9.82
N GLY A 20 -2.76 3.99 -10.81
CA GLY A 20 -1.80 4.92 -11.39
C GLY A 20 -1.36 6.04 -10.45
N ASP A 21 -2.06 6.19 -9.33
CA ASP A 21 -1.72 7.19 -8.31
C ASP A 21 -0.76 6.64 -7.26
N ILE A 22 -0.49 5.35 -7.25
CA ILE A 22 0.45 4.75 -6.30
C ILE A 22 1.87 5.18 -6.66
N PHE A 23 2.61 5.70 -5.69
CA PHE A 23 4.00 6.07 -5.92
C PHE A 23 5.00 5.34 -5.02
N ALA A 24 4.52 4.56 -4.06
CA ALA A 24 5.40 3.73 -3.24
C ALA A 24 4.65 2.50 -2.73
N VAL A 25 5.34 1.38 -2.72
CA VAL A 25 4.82 0.12 -2.20
C VAL A 25 5.86 -0.49 -1.29
N CYS A 26 5.46 -0.91 -0.12
CA CYS A 26 6.33 -1.64 0.80
C CYS A 26 5.60 -2.89 1.27
N CYS A 27 6.27 -4.03 1.14
CA CYS A 27 5.75 -5.31 1.60
C CYS A 27 6.74 -5.90 2.59
N GLN A 28 6.22 -6.52 3.64
CA GLN A 28 7.06 -7.13 4.66
C GLN A 28 6.38 -8.38 5.15
N SER A 29 7.06 -9.52 5.03
CA SER A 29 6.52 -10.79 5.47
C SER A 29 7.16 -11.22 6.77
N TYR A 30 6.35 -11.88 7.60
CA TYR A 30 6.80 -12.49 8.85
C TYR A 30 6.37 -13.93 8.88
N SER A 31 7.28 -14.80 9.24
CA SER A 31 6.99 -16.21 9.42
C SER A 31 7.92 -16.74 10.51
N PRO A 32 7.71 -17.98 10.99
CA PRO A 32 8.63 -18.58 11.95
C PRO A 32 10.07 -18.64 11.46
N ASN A 33 10.27 -18.59 10.15
CA ASN A 33 11.60 -18.70 9.54
C ASN A 33 12.28 -17.35 9.33
N GLY A 34 11.61 -16.24 9.69
CA GLY A 34 12.21 -14.94 9.58
C GLY A 34 11.33 -13.91 8.87
N MET A 35 11.97 -12.86 8.40
CA MET A 35 11.32 -11.71 7.80
C MET A 35 11.94 -11.39 6.45
N THR A 36 11.11 -11.04 5.48
CA THR A 36 11.54 -10.56 4.17
C THR A 36 10.86 -9.21 3.92
N ARG A 37 11.62 -8.28 3.37
CA ARG A 37 11.12 -6.93 3.13
C ARG A 37 11.48 -6.47 1.73
N TYR A 38 10.53 -5.78 1.08
CA TYR A 38 10.75 -5.20 -0.23
C TYR A 38 9.97 -3.89 -0.30
N GLY A 39 10.64 -2.80 -0.60
CA GLY A 39 9.98 -1.51 -0.74
C GLY A 39 10.60 -0.72 -1.86
N ARG A 40 9.75 -0.07 -2.68
CA ARG A 40 10.20 0.71 -3.84
C ARG A 40 9.24 1.85 -4.12
N TYR A 41 9.79 2.92 -4.67
CA TYR A 41 8.97 3.92 -5.34
C TYR A 41 8.55 3.37 -6.69
N THR A 42 7.40 3.80 -7.16
CA THR A 42 6.90 3.44 -8.49
C THR A 42 6.61 4.70 -9.28
N HIS A 43 6.72 4.58 -10.60
CA HIS A 43 6.42 5.69 -11.48
C HIS A 43 4.93 6.00 -11.46
N LEU A 44 4.59 7.29 -11.36
CA LEU A 44 3.20 7.73 -11.42
C LEU A 44 2.76 7.83 -12.88
N ASP A 45 1.48 7.54 -13.13
CA ASP A 45 0.92 7.67 -14.48
C ASP A 45 0.84 9.16 -14.88
N ASP A 46 0.59 10.05 -13.93
CA ASP A 46 0.48 11.47 -14.21
C ASP A 46 1.31 12.27 -13.21
N MET A 47 2.45 12.76 -13.66
CA MET A 47 3.37 13.55 -12.85
C MET A 47 2.97 15.02 -12.77
N SER A 48 1.96 15.45 -13.52
CA SER A 48 1.59 16.86 -13.59
C SER A 48 0.73 17.34 -12.42
N ALA A 49 0.18 16.41 -11.66
CA ALA A 49 -0.79 16.72 -10.61
C ALA A 49 -0.33 16.27 -9.23
N LEU A 50 0.95 16.48 -8.90
CA LEU A 50 1.49 16.08 -7.60
C LEU A 50 0.92 16.95 -6.49
N THR A 51 0.37 16.30 -5.47
CA THR A 51 -0.11 17.01 -4.28
C THR A 51 1.07 17.44 -3.43
N GLN A 52 0.84 18.41 -2.55
CA GLN A 52 1.88 18.85 -1.63
C GLN A 52 2.32 17.71 -0.72
N TRP A 53 1.37 16.88 -0.29
CA TRP A 53 1.69 15.72 0.54
C TRP A 53 2.66 14.77 -0.17
N THR A 54 2.43 14.50 -1.46
CA THR A 54 3.31 13.63 -2.23
C THR A 54 4.71 14.23 -2.35
N LYS A 55 4.78 15.54 -2.64
CA LYS A 55 6.08 16.21 -2.72
C LYS A 55 6.84 16.13 -1.41
N ASP A 56 6.15 16.32 -0.30
CA ASP A 56 6.76 16.24 1.03
C ASP A 56 7.20 14.82 1.35
N ALA A 57 6.41 13.82 0.94
CA ALA A 57 6.72 12.42 1.20
C ALA A 57 8.01 11.96 0.53
N VAL A 58 8.39 12.59 -0.59
CA VAL A 58 9.66 12.29 -1.27
C VAL A 58 10.71 13.36 -0.99
N TYR A 59 10.51 14.15 0.07
CA TYR A 59 11.45 15.20 0.49
C TYR A 59 11.74 16.19 -0.63
N HIS A 60 10.73 16.52 -1.44
CA HIS A 60 10.80 17.42 -2.59
C HIS A 60 11.75 16.96 -3.69
N ASN A 61 12.24 15.74 -3.61
CA ASN A 61 13.08 15.16 -4.65
C ASN A 61 12.22 14.33 -5.61
N ILE A 62 11.47 15.02 -6.46
CA ILE A 62 10.54 14.34 -7.38
C ILE A 62 11.24 13.48 -8.42
N THR A 63 12.56 13.67 -8.58
CA THR A 63 13.34 12.83 -9.49
C THR A 63 13.24 11.34 -9.12
N VAL A 64 13.07 11.02 -7.84
CA VAL A 64 12.91 9.62 -7.43
C VAL A 64 11.68 8.99 -8.04
N LEU A 65 10.63 9.78 -8.29
CA LEU A 65 9.42 9.28 -8.93
C LEU A 65 9.57 9.22 -10.46
N GLU A 66 10.28 10.20 -11.03
CA GLU A 66 10.50 10.24 -12.47
C GLU A 66 11.38 9.08 -12.93
N THR A 67 12.34 8.68 -12.10
CA THR A 67 13.27 7.60 -12.43
C THR A 67 12.87 6.25 -11.85
N ALA A 68 11.75 6.19 -11.14
CA ALA A 68 11.28 4.93 -10.56
C ALA A 68 10.86 3.96 -11.65
N LYS A 69 10.94 2.67 -11.32
CA LYS A 69 10.50 1.63 -12.25
C LYS A 69 8.98 1.67 -12.42
N PRO A 70 8.49 1.18 -13.57
CA PRO A 70 7.05 1.06 -13.78
C PRO A 70 6.37 0.23 -12.69
N ARG A 71 5.18 0.62 -12.32
CA ARG A 71 4.41 -0.07 -11.28
C ARG A 71 4.28 -1.57 -11.58
N LYS A 72 4.02 -1.93 -12.82
CA LYS A 72 3.86 -3.32 -13.21
C LYS A 72 5.09 -4.15 -12.85
N GLU A 73 6.28 -3.61 -13.09
CA GLU A 73 7.52 -4.32 -12.79
C GLU A 73 7.68 -4.54 -11.29
N ILE A 74 7.35 -3.52 -10.49
CA ILE A 74 7.43 -3.60 -9.04
C ILE A 74 6.42 -4.64 -8.51
N LEU A 75 5.20 -4.60 -9.01
CA LEU A 75 4.17 -5.53 -8.56
C LEU A 75 4.46 -6.96 -8.99
N ASN A 76 5.06 -7.16 -10.16
CA ASN A 76 5.51 -8.49 -10.57
C ASN A 76 6.57 -9.04 -9.61
N THR A 77 7.50 -8.20 -9.19
CA THR A 77 8.51 -8.59 -8.22
C THR A 77 7.88 -8.95 -6.87
N ILE A 78 6.86 -8.20 -6.46
CA ILE A 78 6.14 -8.51 -5.23
C ILE A 78 5.45 -9.87 -5.31
N ALA A 79 4.81 -10.16 -6.43
CA ALA A 79 4.14 -11.45 -6.63
C ALA A 79 5.13 -12.61 -6.57
N GLU A 80 6.33 -12.42 -7.12
CA GLU A 80 7.37 -13.44 -7.11
C GLU A 80 8.00 -13.61 -5.72
N THR A 81 8.21 -12.50 -5.03
CA THR A 81 8.87 -12.51 -3.72
C THR A 81 7.95 -13.03 -2.61
N PHE A 82 6.65 -12.74 -2.72
CA PHE A 82 5.67 -13.11 -1.70
C PHE A 82 4.55 -13.93 -2.32
N PRO A 83 4.85 -15.15 -2.79
CA PRO A 83 3.85 -15.95 -3.52
C PRO A 83 2.72 -16.51 -2.67
N ALA A 84 2.94 -16.65 -1.37
CA ALA A 84 1.94 -17.21 -0.48
C ALA A 84 2.04 -16.61 0.92
N TYR A 85 0.88 -16.42 1.54
CA TYR A 85 0.78 -15.93 2.92
C TYR A 85 -0.59 -16.31 3.45
N ASP A 86 -0.70 -16.41 4.78
CA ASP A 86 -1.94 -16.79 5.42
C ASP A 86 -2.79 -15.60 5.81
N VAL A 87 -2.13 -14.48 6.14
CA VAL A 87 -2.81 -13.26 6.56
C VAL A 87 -2.22 -12.08 5.83
N LEU A 88 -3.09 -11.28 5.24
CA LEU A 88 -2.71 -10.04 4.56
C LEU A 88 -3.14 -8.87 5.45
N VAL A 89 -2.20 -8.02 5.82
CA VAL A 89 -2.44 -6.90 6.73
C VAL A 89 -2.20 -5.57 6.03
N LEU A 90 -3.19 -4.70 6.05
CA LEU A 90 -3.08 -3.35 5.54
C LEU A 90 -3.71 -2.39 6.55
N TRP A 91 -3.53 -1.11 6.35
CA TRP A 91 -4.09 -0.12 7.27
C TRP A 91 -5.59 0.04 7.08
N SER A 92 -6.06 0.24 5.84
CA SER A 92 -7.45 0.59 5.59
C SER A 92 -8.03 -0.20 4.42
N ARG A 93 -9.35 -0.17 4.32
CA ARG A 93 -10.05 -0.80 3.21
C ARG A 93 -9.68 -0.14 1.88
N LYS A 94 -9.51 1.16 1.86
CA LYS A 94 -9.11 1.88 0.66
C LYS A 94 -7.75 1.38 0.17
N GLU A 95 -6.81 1.22 1.07
CA GLU A 95 -5.47 0.71 0.75
C GLU A 95 -5.56 -0.72 0.21
N TYR A 96 -6.37 -1.55 0.83
CA TYR A 96 -6.57 -2.92 0.38
C TYR A 96 -7.15 -2.97 -1.03
N GLU A 97 -8.21 -2.21 -1.29
CA GLU A 97 -8.84 -2.19 -2.60
C GLU A 97 -7.88 -1.67 -3.67
N LEU A 98 -7.10 -0.66 -3.34
CA LEU A 98 -6.13 -0.10 -4.26
C LEU A 98 -5.03 -1.11 -4.59
N PHE A 99 -4.52 -1.80 -3.58
CA PHE A 99 -3.51 -2.84 -3.78
C PHE A 99 -4.06 -4.00 -4.59
N ARG A 100 -5.25 -4.45 -4.24
CA ARG A 100 -5.91 -5.54 -4.96
C ARG A 100 -6.11 -5.20 -6.42
N GLN A 101 -6.60 -3.99 -6.70
CA GLN A 101 -6.84 -3.54 -8.06
C GLN A 101 -5.52 -3.45 -8.84
N ALA A 102 -4.48 -2.90 -8.23
CA ALA A 102 -3.18 -2.76 -8.86
C ALA A 102 -2.59 -4.12 -9.22
N MET A 103 -2.69 -5.09 -8.32
CA MET A 103 -2.21 -6.44 -8.58
C MET A 103 -3.03 -7.11 -9.68
N HIS A 104 -4.35 -6.95 -9.64
CA HIS A 104 -5.23 -7.51 -10.64
C HIS A 104 -4.92 -6.95 -12.03
N ASP A 105 -4.66 -5.66 -12.14
CA ASP A 105 -4.33 -5.01 -13.41
C ASP A 105 -3.02 -5.56 -14.00
N CYS A 106 -2.16 -6.11 -13.18
CA CYS A 106 -0.92 -6.74 -13.63
C CYS A 106 -1.08 -8.25 -13.83
N GLY A 107 -2.30 -8.76 -13.75
CA GLY A 107 -2.58 -10.17 -13.95
C GLY A 107 -2.34 -11.05 -12.72
N HIS A 108 -2.22 -10.46 -11.55
CA HIS A 108 -1.98 -11.20 -10.30
C HIS A 108 -3.22 -11.23 -9.45
N ARG A 109 -3.59 -12.43 -9.02
CA ARG A 109 -4.67 -12.60 -8.06
C ARG A 109 -4.06 -12.69 -6.68
N LEU A 110 -4.59 -11.93 -5.73
CA LEU A 110 -4.14 -12.07 -4.35
C LEU A 110 -4.51 -13.46 -3.85
N CYS A 111 -3.62 -14.09 -3.10
CA CYS A 111 -3.92 -15.41 -2.58
C CYS A 111 -5.07 -15.31 -1.57
N THR A 112 -5.78 -16.43 -1.41
CA THR A 112 -6.91 -16.47 -0.49
C THR A 112 -6.40 -16.47 0.94
N ALA A 113 -6.35 -15.31 1.51
CA ALA A 113 -5.85 -15.12 2.84
C ALA A 113 -6.88 -14.38 3.67
N LYS A 114 -6.72 -14.46 4.96
CA LYS A 114 -7.48 -13.60 5.84
C LYS A 114 -6.95 -12.19 5.70
N VAL A 115 -7.84 -11.23 5.51
CA VAL A 115 -7.46 -9.82 5.40
C VAL A 115 -7.72 -9.16 6.76
N VAL A 116 -6.70 -8.50 7.29
CA VAL A 116 -6.82 -7.74 8.53
C VAL A 116 -6.57 -6.27 8.19
N LEU A 117 -7.52 -5.43 8.52
CA LEU A 117 -7.41 -3.99 8.33
C LEU A 117 -7.19 -3.36 9.69
N LEU A 118 -6.00 -2.79 9.90
CA LEU A 118 -5.60 -2.26 11.21
C LEU A 118 -6.52 -1.14 11.68
N GLU A 119 -7.03 -0.34 10.75
CA GLU A 119 -7.98 0.71 11.07
C GLU A 119 -9.23 0.15 11.75
N GLU A 120 -9.76 -0.95 11.23
CA GLU A 120 -10.95 -1.59 11.80
C GLU A 120 -10.61 -2.27 13.12
N LEU A 121 -9.45 -2.89 13.19
CA LEU A 121 -9.01 -3.55 14.42
C LEU A 121 -8.83 -2.54 15.54
N LEU A 122 -8.19 -1.42 15.27
CA LEU A 122 -8.02 -0.35 16.25
C LEU A 122 -9.34 0.27 16.64
N GLY A 123 -10.27 0.40 15.70
CA GLY A 123 -11.59 0.91 15.97
C GLY A 123 -12.38 0.02 16.92
N ALA A 124 -12.09 -1.28 16.91
CA ALA A 124 -12.73 -2.19 17.83
C ALA A 124 -12.14 -2.12 19.23
N VAL A 125 -10.87 -1.73 19.34
CA VAL A 125 -10.15 -1.65 20.60
C VAL A 125 -10.24 -0.24 21.19
N VAL A 126 -10.02 0.77 20.36
CA VAL A 126 -10.06 2.16 20.78
C VAL A 126 -11.37 2.76 20.30
N ARG A 127 -12.32 2.79 21.21
CA ARG A 127 -13.66 3.23 20.87
C ARG A 127 -13.68 4.74 20.62
N PRO A 128 -14.19 5.19 19.48
CA PRO A 128 -14.31 6.63 19.21
C PRO A 128 -15.24 7.28 20.20
N ARG A 129 -14.86 8.44 20.71
CA ARG A 129 -15.68 9.11 21.66
C ARG A 129 -16.89 9.73 21.04
N LYS A 130 -16.66 10.57 20.09
CA LYS A 130 -17.70 11.29 19.42
C LYS A 130 -17.49 11.12 17.97
N ARG A 131 -18.59 11.25 17.27
CA ARG A 131 -18.56 11.23 15.88
C ARG A 131 -17.62 12.24 15.32
N GLY A 132 -16.77 11.85 14.39
CA GLY A 132 -15.79 12.70 13.78
C GLY A 132 -14.64 13.09 14.67
N ARG A 133 -14.58 12.54 15.86
CA ARG A 133 -13.55 12.87 16.80
C ARG A 133 -12.70 11.64 17.07
N VAL A 134 -11.40 11.76 16.89
CA VAL A 134 -10.51 10.66 17.19
C VAL A 134 -10.02 10.74 18.63
N PRO A 135 -9.80 9.58 19.28
CA PRO A 135 -9.39 9.54 20.68
C PRO A 135 -8.04 10.16 20.97
N PHE A 136 -7.17 10.13 19.99
CA PHE A 136 -5.84 10.70 20.14
C PHE A 136 -5.62 11.70 19.04
N LYS A 137 -5.39 12.87 19.41
CA LYS A 137 -5.17 13.93 18.43
C LYS A 137 -3.89 14.61 18.74
#